data_b18c91c9615631b07121c08bc425649d
#
_entry.id   b18c91c9615631b07121c08bc425649d
#
_cell.length_a   1.000
_cell.length_b   1.000
_cell.length_c   1.000
_cell.angle_alpha   90.00
_cell.angle_beta   90.00
_cell.angle_gamma   90.00
#
_symmetry.space_group_name_H-M   'P 1'
#
loop_
_entity.id
_entity.type
_entity.pdbx_description
1 polymer ?
#
loop_
_entity_poly.entity_id
_entity_poly.type
_entity_poly.pdbx_seq_one_letter_code
_entity_poly.pdbx_strand_id
1 'polypeptide(L)'
;DVTLEKDGGNYEMLFFGTGDRENPKDVTFVNKIYAIKDKNPSSPLTESNLVDVTDDLLQDPNALVEDKTALLDLLKEKDGWYITLNQNSGEKCLSEAVVYAGATYYTTFSPTLGSPTDICFVGEGTGRVYVLKYKTGNAVFNLDLNNDLEGSTVIKREDRSMTIGSGIPSGVIITVIGGTVTGYVGVAGGVYSPTLPSTRSIVPINWKIVF
;
A
#
# COMPACT_ATOMS: atom_id res chain seq x y z
N ASP A 1 -6.03 7.44 -4.82
CA ASP A 1 -5.44 8.77 -4.61
C ASP A 1 -4.58 9.16 -5.81
N VAL A 2 -4.26 10.44 -5.95
CA VAL A 2 -3.50 11.01 -7.07
C VAL A 2 -2.49 12.01 -6.55
N THR A 3 -1.26 11.94 -7.05
CA THR A 3 -0.22 12.95 -6.80
C THR A 3 0.26 13.57 -8.10
N LEU A 4 0.67 14.84 -8.05
CA LEU A 4 1.30 15.52 -9.19
C LEU A 4 2.82 15.46 -9.03
N GLU A 5 3.49 14.84 -9.99
CA GLU A 5 4.93 14.63 -9.99
C GLU A 5 5.62 15.51 -11.05
N LYS A 6 6.88 15.87 -10.77
CA LYS A 6 7.70 16.74 -11.65
C LYS A 6 9.07 16.15 -11.99
N ASP A 7 9.38 14.96 -11.54
CA ASP A 7 10.63 14.28 -11.84
C ASP A 7 10.58 13.59 -13.21
N GLY A 8 11.38 14.05 -14.13
CA GLY A 8 11.41 13.53 -15.50
C GLY A 8 10.26 14.00 -16.40
N GLY A 9 9.50 15.02 -15.97
CA GLY A 9 8.35 15.60 -16.67
C GLY A 9 7.18 15.82 -15.69
N ASN A 10 6.13 16.48 -16.17
CA ASN A 10 4.89 16.60 -15.40
C ASN A 10 4.00 15.38 -15.69
N TYR A 11 3.63 14.65 -14.66
CA TYR A 11 2.68 13.53 -14.77
C TYR A 11 1.89 13.35 -13.46
N GLU A 12 0.73 12.76 -13.58
CA GLU A 12 -0.05 12.33 -12.42
C GLU A 12 0.32 10.90 -12.06
N MET A 13 0.41 10.62 -10.76
CA MET A 13 0.62 9.26 -10.28
C MET A 13 -0.62 8.80 -9.52
N LEU A 14 -1.25 7.73 -10.02
CA LEU A 14 -2.49 7.18 -9.53
C LEU A 14 -2.22 5.95 -8.65
N PHE A 15 -2.93 5.86 -7.52
CA PHE A 15 -2.80 4.78 -6.54
C PHE A 15 -4.15 4.13 -6.31
N PHE A 16 -4.24 2.83 -6.55
CA PHE A 16 -5.46 2.05 -6.35
C PHE A 16 -5.14 0.56 -6.14
N GLY A 17 -6.11 -0.17 -5.64
CA GLY A 17 -6.04 -1.62 -5.55
C GLY A 17 -7.25 -2.27 -6.20
N THR A 18 -7.16 -3.57 -6.44
CA THR A 18 -8.26 -4.37 -6.98
C THR A 18 -8.91 -5.23 -5.90
N GLY A 19 -10.19 -5.51 -6.08
CA GLY A 19 -10.99 -6.36 -5.21
C GLY A 19 -12.47 -6.21 -5.50
N ASP A 20 -13.21 -7.30 -5.35
CA ASP A 20 -14.66 -7.29 -5.46
C ASP A 20 -15.26 -7.11 -4.07
N ARG A 21 -15.88 -5.94 -3.84
CA ARG A 21 -16.53 -5.61 -2.58
C ARG A 21 -17.87 -6.29 -2.39
N GLU A 22 -18.53 -6.67 -3.48
CA GLU A 22 -19.81 -7.39 -3.43
C GLU A 22 -19.60 -8.85 -3.02
N ASN A 23 -18.42 -9.41 -3.36
CA ASN A 23 -18.02 -10.78 -3.02
C ASN A 23 -16.72 -10.82 -2.19
N PRO A 24 -16.72 -10.28 -0.97
CA PRO A 24 -15.49 -10.17 -0.17
C PRO A 24 -14.91 -11.53 0.23
N LYS A 25 -15.72 -12.58 0.24
CA LYS A 25 -15.28 -13.96 0.57
C LYS A 25 -14.75 -14.75 -0.63
N ASP A 26 -14.85 -14.21 -1.86
CA ASP A 26 -14.29 -14.87 -3.04
C ASP A 26 -12.77 -14.94 -2.96
N VAL A 27 -12.21 -16.12 -3.15
CA VAL A 27 -10.77 -16.41 -3.15
C VAL A 27 -10.26 -16.84 -4.53
N THR A 28 -11.12 -16.79 -5.54
CA THR A 28 -10.82 -17.27 -6.90
C THR A 28 -9.79 -16.40 -7.61
N PHE A 29 -9.85 -15.09 -7.36
CA PHE A 29 -9.00 -14.11 -8.02
C PHE A 29 -7.87 -13.64 -7.13
N VAL A 30 -6.69 -13.52 -7.72
CA VAL A 30 -5.55 -12.87 -7.08
C VAL A 30 -5.58 -11.38 -7.42
N ASN A 31 -5.72 -10.55 -6.40
CA ASN A 31 -5.80 -9.11 -6.57
C ASN A 31 -4.43 -8.45 -6.49
N LYS A 32 -4.38 -7.17 -6.82
CA LYS A 32 -3.15 -6.38 -6.88
C LYS A 32 -3.37 -4.97 -6.35
N ILE A 33 -2.28 -4.34 -5.95
CA ILE A 33 -2.21 -2.90 -5.71
C ILE A 33 -1.27 -2.27 -6.73
N TYR A 34 -1.61 -1.08 -7.17
CA TYR A 34 -0.96 -0.40 -8.28
C TYR A 34 -0.57 1.03 -7.92
N ALA A 35 0.54 1.48 -8.52
CA ALA A 35 0.92 2.87 -8.63
C ALA A 35 1.29 3.15 -10.09
N ILE A 36 0.49 3.92 -10.79
CA ILE A 36 0.60 4.15 -12.23
C ILE A 36 0.96 5.61 -12.50
N LYS A 37 1.96 5.83 -13.34
CA LYS A 37 2.34 7.15 -13.86
C LYS A 37 1.51 7.44 -15.11
N ASP A 38 0.57 8.37 -15.01
CA ASP A 38 -0.14 8.88 -16.17
C ASP A 38 0.66 10.01 -16.83
N LYS A 39 1.39 9.65 -17.88
CA LYS A 39 2.14 10.55 -18.72
C LYS A 39 1.36 10.93 -19.99
N ASN A 40 0.04 10.80 -19.96
CA ASN A 40 -0.85 10.98 -21.11
C ASN A 40 -0.48 10.05 -22.28
N PRO A 41 -0.47 8.73 -22.07
CA PRO A 41 -0.05 7.77 -23.09
C PRO A 41 -1.05 7.76 -24.26
N SER A 42 -0.53 7.60 -25.47
CA SER A 42 -1.36 7.50 -26.70
C SER A 42 -2.13 6.17 -26.82
N SER A 43 -1.79 5.19 -26.01
CA SER A 43 -2.41 3.86 -25.98
C SER A 43 -2.70 3.45 -24.54
N PRO A 44 -3.72 2.62 -24.29
CA PRO A 44 -3.99 2.09 -22.96
C PRO A 44 -2.76 1.37 -22.37
N LEU A 45 -2.47 1.64 -21.10
CA LEU A 45 -1.43 0.93 -20.37
C LEU A 45 -1.90 -0.48 -20.00
N THR A 46 -0.96 -1.40 -20.02
CA THR A 46 -1.14 -2.79 -19.56
C THR A 46 -0.11 -3.12 -18.49
N GLU A 47 -0.20 -4.26 -17.82
CA GLU A 47 0.80 -4.67 -16.82
C GLU A 47 2.21 -4.78 -17.38
N SER A 48 2.38 -5.03 -18.69
CA SER A 48 3.71 -5.05 -19.32
C SER A 48 4.41 -3.69 -19.34
N ASN A 49 3.66 -2.61 -19.13
CA ASN A 49 4.20 -1.25 -18.97
C ASN A 49 4.64 -0.96 -17.55
N LEU A 50 4.30 -1.82 -16.60
CA LEU A 50 4.58 -1.66 -15.17
C LEU A 50 5.69 -2.59 -14.72
N VAL A 51 6.24 -2.33 -13.55
CA VAL A 51 7.22 -3.17 -12.88
C VAL A 51 6.53 -4.01 -11.81
N ASP A 52 6.72 -5.32 -11.85
CA ASP A 52 6.35 -6.19 -10.73
C ASP A 52 7.37 -6.03 -9.61
N VAL A 53 6.93 -5.50 -8.49
CA VAL A 53 7.76 -5.33 -7.29
C VAL A 53 7.30 -6.24 -6.15
N THR A 54 6.55 -7.29 -6.46
CA THR A 54 5.98 -8.20 -5.46
C THR A 54 7.06 -8.79 -4.54
N ASP A 55 8.20 -9.18 -5.08
CA ASP A 55 9.28 -9.86 -4.33
C ASP A 55 10.22 -8.93 -3.54
N ASP A 56 10.05 -7.60 -3.68
CA ASP A 56 10.82 -6.58 -2.94
C ASP A 56 12.34 -6.73 -3.04
N LEU A 57 12.85 -6.88 -4.24
CA LEU A 57 14.27 -7.03 -4.51
C LEU A 57 15.11 -5.89 -3.87
N LEU A 58 14.56 -4.67 -3.78
CA LEU A 58 15.29 -3.52 -3.25
C LEU A 58 15.62 -3.66 -1.76
N GLN A 59 14.80 -4.37 -0.99
CA GLN A 59 14.98 -4.59 0.45
C GLN A 59 15.48 -6.02 0.78
N ASP A 60 15.69 -6.86 -0.23
CA ASP A 60 16.32 -8.15 -0.03
C ASP A 60 17.82 -7.96 0.35
N PRO A 61 18.23 -8.40 1.54
CA PRO A 61 19.63 -8.27 1.97
C PRO A 61 20.61 -9.11 1.13
N ASN A 62 20.12 -10.14 0.43
CA ASN A 62 20.94 -11.05 -0.38
C ASN A 62 21.00 -10.63 -1.86
N ALA A 63 20.17 -9.66 -2.28
CA ALA A 63 20.18 -9.20 -3.65
C ALA A 63 21.44 -8.39 -3.99
N LEU A 64 21.98 -8.60 -5.19
CA LEU A 64 23.14 -7.87 -5.67
C LEU A 64 22.84 -6.38 -5.86
N VAL A 65 23.83 -5.54 -5.68
CA VAL A 65 23.70 -4.09 -5.85
C VAL A 65 23.34 -3.73 -7.28
N GLU A 66 23.89 -4.50 -8.25
CA GLU A 66 23.60 -4.34 -9.68
C GLU A 66 22.13 -4.58 -9.98
N ASP A 67 21.54 -5.62 -9.42
CA ASP A 67 20.13 -5.96 -9.61
C ASP A 67 19.22 -4.89 -9.03
N LYS A 68 19.56 -4.38 -7.83
CA LYS A 68 18.83 -3.28 -7.22
C LYS A 68 18.91 -2.00 -8.06
N THR A 69 20.07 -1.70 -8.62
CA THR A 69 20.27 -0.54 -9.49
C THR A 69 19.47 -0.67 -10.77
N ALA A 70 19.53 -1.84 -11.41
CA ALA A 70 18.74 -2.14 -12.61
C ALA A 70 17.24 -2.00 -12.36
N LEU A 71 16.74 -2.48 -11.22
CA LEU A 71 15.33 -2.32 -10.85
C LEU A 71 14.96 -0.86 -10.64
N LEU A 72 15.82 -0.06 -10.00
CA LEU A 72 15.56 1.38 -9.83
C LEU A 72 15.52 2.13 -11.16
N ASP A 73 16.36 1.76 -12.11
CA ASP A 73 16.36 2.37 -13.44
C ASP A 73 15.11 1.93 -14.23
N LEU A 74 14.72 0.67 -14.13
CA LEU A 74 13.48 0.17 -14.69
C LEU A 74 12.26 0.90 -14.11
N LEU A 75 12.21 1.14 -12.80
CA LEU A 75 11.15 1.90 -12.15
C LEU A 75 11.08 3.37 -12.60
N LYS A 76 12.19 3.98 -13.02
CA LYS A 76 12.19 5.33 -13.60
C LYS A 76 11.61 5.32 -15.02
N GLU A 77 11.99 4.31 -15.83
CA GLU A 77 11.62 4.18 -17.23
C GLU A 77 10.14 3.81 -17.40
N LYS A 78 9.69 2.78 -16.69
CA LYS A 78 8.34 2.21 -16.78
C LYS A 78 7.26 3.15 -16.23
N ASP A 79 6.03 2.86 -16.58
CA ASP A 79 4.86 3.67 -16.23
C ASP A 79 4.24 3.31 -14.88
N GLY A 80 5.03 2.79 -13.97
CA GLY A 80 4.63 2.51 -12.60
C GLY A 80 5.02 1.13 -12.12
N TRP A 81 4.39 0.71 -11.04
CA TRP A 81 4.63 -0.59 -10.42
C TRP A 81 3.34 -1.22 -9.90
N TYR A 82 3.39 -2.53 -9.66
CA TYR A 82 2.34 -3.25 -8.96
C TYR A 82 2.90 -4.28 -7.97
N ILE A 83 2.08 -4.63 -6.98
CA ILE A 83 2.31 -5.74 -6.06
C ILE A 83 1.14 -6.70 -6.17
N THR A 84 1.43 -7.98 -6.35
CA THR A 84 0.46 -9.06 -6.34
C THR A 84 0.18 -9.46 -4.89
N LEU A 85 -1.10 -9.44 -4.48
CA LEU A 85 -1.55 -9.83 -3.15
C LEU A 85 -1.67 -11.37 -3.07
N ASN A 86 -0.53 -12.05 -3.00
CA ASN A 86 -0.45 -13.51 -3.06
C ASN A 86 -0.06 -14.16 -1.72
N GLN A 87 0.17 -13.38 -0.67
CA GLN A 87 0.56 -13.89 0.64
C GLN A 87 -0.61 -14.52 1.41
N ASN A 88 -1.80 -13.97 1.24
CA ASN A 88 -3.01 -14.45 1.88
C ASN A 88 -4.06 -14.79 0.82
N SER A 89 -4.69 -15.96 0.97
CA SER A 89 -5.71 -16.41 0.02
C SER A 89 -6.87 -15.43 -0.06
N GLY A 90 -7.20 -14.97 -1.28
CA GLY A 90 -8.30 -14.04 -1.52
C GLY A 90 -8.09 -12.63 -0.97
N GLU A 91 -6.85 -12.26 -0.62
CA GLU A 91 -6.54 -10.89 -0.19
C GLU A 91 -6.91 -9.89 -1.28
N LYS A 92 -7.56 -8.79 -0.89
CA LYS A 92 -8.08 -7.78 -1.80
C LYS A 92 -8.08 -6.40 -1.18
N CYS A 93 -7.93 -5.37 -2.02
CA CYS A 93 -8.04 -3.98 -1.61
C CYS A 93 -9.48 -3.53 -1.84
N LEU A 94 -10.17 -3.14 -0.78
CA LEU A 94 -11.59 -2.74 -0.83
C LEU A 94 -11.83 -1.27 -0.48
N SER A 95 -10.76 -0.51 -0.29
CA SER A 95 -10.79 0.89 0.12
C SER A 95 -9.87 1.72 -0.77
N GLU A 96 -10.06 3.01 -0.76
CA GLU A 96 -9.20 3.96 -1.45
C GLU A 96 -7.81 4.00 -0.82
N ALA A 97 -6.79 4.15 -1.68
CA ALA A 97 -5.44 4.43 -1.24
C ALA A 97 -5.30 5.88 -0.79
N VAL A 98 -4.32 6.15 0.07
CA VAL A 98 -3.99 7.53 0.50
C VAL A 98 -2.49 7.74 0.43
N VAL A 99 -2.05 8.87 -0.11
CA VAL A 99 -0.64 9.26 -0.16
C VAL A 99 -0.37 10.37 0.83
N TYR A 100 0.68 10.18 1.64
CA TYR A 100 1.12 11.17 2.59
C TYR A 100 2.64 11.12 2.79
N ALA A 101 3.30 12.27 2.67
CA ALA A 101 4.73 12.45 2.97
C ALA A 101 5.66 11.40 2.34
N GLY A 102 5.42 11.04 1.08
CA GLY A 102 6.24 10.06 0.34
C GLY A 102 5.89 8.60 0.59
N ALA A 103 4.87 8.33 1.39
CA ALA A 103 4.30 7.00 1.61
C ALA A 103 2.90 6.90 1.00
N THR A 104 2.58 5.72 0.44
CA THR A 104 1.21 5.37 0.07
C THR A 104 0.69 4.29 1.00
N TYR A 105 -0.57 4.43 1.38
CA TYR A 105 -1.28 3.55 2.30
C TYR A 105 -2.39 2.84 1.55
N TYR A 106 -2.42 1.52 1.66
CA TYR A 106 -3.53 0.69 1.19
C TYR A 106 -4.05 -0.13 2.36
N THR A 107 -5.34 -0.31 2.42
CA THR A 107 -5.94 -1.28 3.34
C THR A 107 -6.46 -2.46 2.55
N THR A 108 -6.19 -3.66 3.03
CA THR A 108 -6.61 -4.91 2.40
C THR A 108 -7.40 -5.77 3.36
N PHE A 109 -8.17 -6.67 2.80
CA PHE A 109 -8.96 -7.65 3.52
C PHE A 109 -8.67 -9.04 2.98
N SER A 110 -8.43 -9.99 3.88
CA SER A 110 -8.30 -11.41 3.57
C SER A 110 -9.45 -12.16 4.23
N PRO A 111 -10.30 -12.86 3.48
CA PRO A 111 -11.40 -13.61 4.06
C PRO A 111 -10.89 -14.81 4.86
N THR A 112 -11.50 -15.09 5.99
CA THR A 112 -11.35 -16.39 6.64
C THR A 112 -12.35 -17.35 6.04
N LEU A 113 -11.86 -18.42 5.42
CA LEU A 113 -12.73 -19.48 4.91
C LEU A 113 -13.33 -20.23 6.09
N GLY A 114 -14.65 -20.45 6.05
CA GLY A 114 -15.35 -21.19 7.08
C GLY A 114 -14.81 -22.61 7.23
N SER A 115 -14.90 -23.17 8.43
CA SER A 115 -14.61 -24.59 8.65
C SER A 115 -15.73 -25.43 8.05
N PRO A 116 -15.44 -26.46 7.23
CA PRO A 116 -16.47 -27.39 6.74
C PRO A 116 -17.25 -28.11 7.84
N THR A 117 -16.70 -28.12 9.06
CA THR A 117 -17.26 -28.83 10.21
C THR A 117 -18.03 -27.91 11.18
N ASP A 118 -17.94 -26.59 11.02
CA ASP A 118 -18.63 -25.62 11.86
C ASP A 118 -19.51 -24.69 11.01
N ILE A 119 -20.77 -25.05 10.90
CA ILE A 119 -21.79 -24.28 10.12
C ILE A 119 -22.06 -22.91 10.75
N CYS A 120 -21.75 -22.72 12.03
CA CYS A 120 -21.94 -21.46 12.76
C CYS A 120 -20.72 -20.55 12.70
N PHE A 121 -19.59 -21.02 12.15
CA PHE A 121 -18.38 -20.20 12.03
C PHE A 121 -18.53 -19.15 10.94
N VAL A 122 -18.81 -17.94 11.36
CA VAL A 122 -18.76 -16.75 10.47
C VAL A 122 -17.35 -16.19 10.57
N GLY A 123 -16.47 -16.59 9.65
CA GLY A 123 -15.12 -16.03 9.58
C GLY A 123 -15.19 -14.52 9.33
N GLU A 124 -14.68 -13.73 10.25
CA GLU A 124 -14.65 -12.25 10.14
C GLU A 124 -13.64 -11.77 9.11
N GLY A 125 -12.64 -12.60 8.77
CA GLY A 125 -11.50 -12.23 7.94
C GLY A 125 -10.52 -11.31 8.67
N THR A 126 -9.45 -10.95 7.98
CA THR A 126 -8.33 -10.15 8.53
C THR A 126 -8.13 -8.90 7.73
N GLY A 127 -8.13 -7.75 8.40
CA GLY A 127 -7.77 -6.46 7.85
C GLY A 127 -6.27 -6.20 8.00
N ARG A 128 -5.63 -5.68 6.95
CA ARG A 128 -4.22 -5.30 6.93
C ARG A 128 -4.07 -3.87 6.43
N VAL A 129 -2.97 -3.23 6.81
CA VAL A 129 -2.51 -1.97 6.22
C VAL A 129 -1.15 -2.17 5.59
N TYR A 130 -1.00 -1.71 4.36
CA TYR A 130 0.28 -1.59 3.64
C TYR A 130 0.77 -0.16 3.74
N VAL A 131 2.08 0.03 4.02
CA VAL A 131 2.73 1.34 4.07
C VAL A 131 3.96 1.30 3.19
N LEU A 132 3.85 1.86 2.01
CA LEU A 132 4.82 1.69 0.92
C LEU A 132 5.41 3.03 0.49
N LYS A 133 6.67 3.04 0.08
CA LYS A 133 7.24 4.16 -0.66
C LYS A 133 6.50 4.31 -1.98
N TYR A 134 5.84 5.43 -2.19
CA TYR A 134 4.90 5.61 -3.30
C TYR A 134 5.54 5.44 -4.69
N LYS A 135 6.86 5.72 -4.85
CA LYS A 135 7.57 5.59 -6.13
C LYS A 135 8.11 4.18 -6.42
N THR A 136 8.30 3.35 -5.40
CA THR A 136 9.06 2.10 -5.55
C THR A 136 8.37 0.87 -4.95
N GLY A 137 7.29 1.05 -4.18
CA GLY A 137 6.57 -0.05 -3.54
C GLY A 137 7.29 -0.75 -2.39
N ASN A 138 8.42 -0.23 -1.91
CA ASN A 138 9.14 -0.76 -0.75
C ASN A 138 8.44 -0.41 0.56
N ALA A 139 8.70 -1.17 1.62
CA ALA A 139 8.32 -0.78 2.97
C ALA A 139 8.94 0.56 3.39
N VAL A 140 8.15 1.37 4.13
CA VAL A 140 8.61 2.64 4.69
C VAL A 140 9.14 2.46 6.09
N PHE A 141 8.49 1.60 6.87
CA PHE A 141 8.79 1.33 8.26
C PHE A 141 9.06 -0.16 8.47
N ASN A 142 9.74 -0.49 9.54
CA ASN A 142 9.76 -1.84 10.07
C ASN A 142 8.43 -2.05 10.83
N LEU A 143 7.47 -2.72 10.19
CA LEU A 143 6.13 -2.95 10.75
C LEU A 143 6.00 -4.32 11.41
N ASP A 144 6.80 -5.31 10.99
CA ASP A 144 6.79 -6.66 11.55
C ASP A 144 8.07 -6.92 12.37
N LEU A 145 8.02 -6.54 13.64
CA LEU A 145 9.14 -6.73 14.57
C LEU A 145 9.46 -8.22 14.87
N ASN A 146 8.57 -9.15 14.48
CA ASN A 146 8.78 -10.58 14.72
C ASN A 146 9.75 -11.22 13.72
N ASN A 147 10.00 -10.58 12.60
CA ASN A 147 10.93 -11.08 11.58
C ASN A 147 12.39 -10.66 11.81
N ASP A 148 12.64 -9.86 12.83
CA ASP A 148 13.94 -9.30 13.12
C ASP A 148 14.73 -10.15 14.14
N LEU A 149 16.05 -10.18 13.94
CA LEU A 149 16.96 -10.56 15.01
C LEU A 149 16.95 -9.46 16.06
N GLU A 150 17.15 -9.81 17.31
CA GLU A 150 17.19 -8.86 18.42
C GLU A 150 18.13 -7.69 18.13
N GLY A 151 17.60 -6.47 18.19
CA GLY A 151 18.34 -5.24 17.88
C GLY A 151 18.51 -4.90 16.40
N SER A 152 17.93 -5.67 15.48
CA SER A 152 17.92 -5.35 14.06
C SER A 152 16.89 -4.25 13.74
N THR A 153 17.27 -3.35 12.84
CA THR A 153 16.38 -2.32 12.28
C THR A 153 16.26 -2.46 10.76
N VAL A 154 16.61 -3.63 10.23
CA VAL A 154 16.60 -3.89 8.78
C VAL A 154 15.17 -4.04 8.32
N ILE A 155 14.75 -3.18 7.39
CA ILE A 155 13.44 -3.24 6.78
C ILE A 155 13.46 -4.29 5.68
N LYS A 156 12.49 -5.21 5.71
CA LYS A 156 12.34 -6.34 4.79
C LYS A 156 11.00 -6.29 4.05
N ARG A 157 10.77 -7.25 3.17
CA ARG A 157 9.51 -7.40 2.41
C ARG A 157 8.29 -7.50 3.31
N GLU A 158 8.38 -8.24 4.38
CA GLU A 158 7.28 -8.49 5.33
C GLU A 158 6.81 -7.19 6.00
N ASP A 159 7.72 -6.22 6.14
CA ASP A 159 7.45 -4.91 6.72
C ASP A 159 6.55 -4.01 5.86
N ARG A 160 6.24 -4.42 4.65
CA ARG A 160 5.30 -3.69 3.79
C ARG A 160 3.90 -3.60 4.37
N SER A 161 3.51 -4.57 5.20
CA SER A 161 2.16 -4.64 5.74
C SER A 161 2.12 -5.23 7.13
N MET A 162 1.09 -4.89 7.88
CA MET A 162 0.77 -5.52 9.16
C MET A 162 -0.73 -5.75 9.30
N THR A 163 -1.09 -6.76 10.09
CA THR A 163 -2.47 -7.00 10.52
C THR A 163 -2.92 -5.91 11.48
N ILE A 164 -4.10 -5.35 11.25
CA ILE A 164 -4.65 -4.24 12.06
C ILE A 164 -5.94 -4.60 12.79
N GLY A 165 -6.54 -5.73 12.48
CA GLY A 165 -7.76 -6.20 13.13
C GLY A 165 -8.55 -7.17 12.29
N SER A 166 -9.74 -7.52 12.73
CA SER A 166 -10.69 -8.35 11.97
C SER A 166 -11.63 -7.49 11.12
N GLY A 167 -12.28 -8.13 10.14
CA GLY A 167 -13.24 -7.51 9.25
C GLY A 167 -12.62 -6.69 8.12
N ILE A 168 -13.47 -6.06 7.32
CA ILE A 168 -13.07 -5.20 6.19
C ILE A 168 -12.67 -3.85 6.75
N PRO A 169 -11.39 -3.43 6.59
CA PRO A 169 -10.94 -2.13 7.07
C PRO A 169 -11.48 -0.98 6.19
N SER A 170 -11.62 0.20 6.78
CA SER A 170 -11.83 1.43 6.01
C SER A 170 -10.55 1.84 5.27
N GLY A 171 -10.64 2.80 4.36
CA GLY A 171 -9.47 3.55 3.90
C GLY A 171 -8.79 4.30 5.05
N VAL A 172 -7.54 4.67 4.85
CA VAL A 172 -6.80 5.50 5.81
C VAL A 172 -7.31 6.94 5.72
N ILE A 173 -7.60 7.53 6.87
CA ILE A 173 -7.97 8.95 6.97
C ILE A 173 -6.82 9.66 7.68
N ILE A 174 -6.27 10.71 7.08
CA ILE A 174 -5.21 11.51 7.68
C ILE A 174 -5.81 12.84 8.13
N THR A 175 -5.59 13.18 9.39
CA THR A 175 -6.07 14.42 10.00
C THR A 175 -4.92 15.23 10.57
N VAL A 176 -5.10 16.55 10.60
CA VAL A 176 -4.15 17.48 11.24
C VAL A 176 -4.89 18.26 12.33
N ILE A 177 -4.54 18.00 13.57
CA ILE A 177 -5.15 18.67 14.72
C ILE A 177 -4.04 19.33 15.55
N GLY A 178 -4.09 20.64 15.72
CA GLY A 178 -3.11 21.39 16.51
C GLY A 178 -1.66 21.23 16.03
N GLY A 179 -1.44 21.02 14.72
CA GLY A 179 -0.13 20.78 14.13
C GLY A 179 0.35 19.33 14.22
N THR A 180 -0.40 18.45 14.87
CA THR A 180 -0.11 17.00 14.92
C THR A 180 -0.87 16.29 13.81
N VAL A 181 -0.16 15.49 13.01
CA VAL A 181 -0.73 14.65 11.97
C VAL A 181 -0.97 13.26 12.52
N THR A 182 -2.17 12.74 12.32
CA THR A 182 -2.55 11.40 12.78
C THR A 182 -3.34 10.69 11.69
N GLY A 183 -3.03 9.40 11.48
CA GLY A 183 -3.80 8.51 10.61
C GLY A 183 -4.81 7.69 11.42
N TYR A 184 -5.94 7.34 10.79
CA TYR A 184 -6.96 6.48 11.37
C TYR A 184 -7.47 5.49 10.34
N VAL A 185 -7.70 4.26 10.76
CA VAL A 185 -8.35 3.19 9.99
C VAL A 185 -9.40 2.54 10.86
N GLY A 186 -10.65 2.51 10.40
CA GLY A 186 -11.71 1.75 11.06
C GLY A 186 -11.54 0.26 10.78
N VAL A 187 -11.65 -0.56 11.83
CA VAL A 187 -11.65 -2.03 11.78
C VAL A 187 -12.83 -2.56 12.59
N ALA A 188 -13.17 -3.84 12.47
CA ALA A 188 -14.22 -4.41 13.31
C ALA A 188 -13.83 -4.26 14.79
N GLY A 189 -14.70 -3.58 15.53
CA GLY A 189 -14.54 -3.34 16.97
C GLY A 189 -13.65 -2.18 17.37
N GLY A 190 -13.12 -1.36 16.43
CA GLY A 190 -12.29 -0.23 16.83
C GLY A 190 -11.68 0.62 15.73
N VAL A 191 -10.71 1.40 16.12
CA VAL A 191 -9.92 2.26 15.23
C VAL A 191 -8.44 1.96 15.45
N TYR A 192 -7.74 1.71 14.36
CA TYR A 192 -6.29 1.57 14.34
C TYR A 192 -5.64 2.88 13.87
N SER A 193 -4.50 3.26 14.46
CA SER A 193 -3.73 4.43 14.04
C SER A 193 -2.41 4.00 13.40
N PRO A 194 -2.29 4.04 12.06
CA PRO A 194 -1.07 3.66 11.37
C PRO A 194 0.07 4.66 11.63
N THR A 195 1.30 4.16 11.61
CA THR A 195 2.50 5.00 11.66
C THR A 195 2.56 5.89 10.43
N LEU A 196 2.81 7.18 10.64
CA LEU A 196 2.98 8.17 9.57
C LEU A 196 4.44 8.64 9.50
N PRO A 197 4.97 8.94 8.30
CA PRO A 197 6.26 9.59 8.16
C PRO A 197 6.27 10.96 8.87
N SER A 198 7.34 11.23 9.59
CA SER A 198 7.52 12.55 10.21
C SER A 198 7.81 13.58 9.12
N THR A 199 6.98 14.61 9.01
CA THR A 199 7.27 15.79 8.20
C THR A 199 8.04 16.80 9.04
N ARG A 200 9.16 17.31 8.53
CA ARG A 200 9.99 18.31 9.24
C ARG A 200 9.31 19.68 9.36
N SER A 201 8.29 19.94 8.56
CA SER A 201 7.43 21.12 8.70
C SER A 201 6.13 20.93 7.93
N ILE A 202 5.01 21.22 8.57
CA ILE A 202 3.72 21.41 7.90
C ILE A 202 3.70 22.87 7.49
N VAL A 203 3.77 23.15 6.19
CA VAL A 203 3.52 24.48 5.66
C VAL A 203 2.02 24.62 5.48
N PRO A 204 1.34 25.48 6.23
CA PRO A 204 -0.09 25.70 6.02
C PRO A 204 -0.31 26.30 4.63
N ILE A 205 -1.02 25.57 3.77
CA ILE A 205 -1.46 26.09 2.47
C ILE A 205 -2.72 26.89 2.74
N ASN A 206 -2.61 28.20 2.71
CA ASN A 206 -3.78 29.09 2.76
C ASN A 206 -4.47 29.08 1.39
N TRP A 207 -5.60 28.39 1.29
CA TRP A 207 -6.51 28.52 0.14
C TRP A 207 -7.27 29.84 0.28
N LYS A 208 -6.92 30.82 -0.53
CA LYS A 208 -7.71 32.04 -0.66
C LYS A 208 -8.75 31.81 -1.75
N ILE A 209 -10.01 31.62 -1.37
CA ILE A 209 -11.12 31.63 -2.33
C ILE A 209 -11.23 33.08 -2.82
N VAL A 210 -10.94 33.34 -4.07
CA VAL A 210 -11.21 34.61 -4.74
C VAL A 210 -12.56 34.44 -5.42
N PHE A 211 -13.56 35.17 -4.92
CA PHE A 211 -14.87 35.32 -5.54
C PHE A 211 -14.79 36.40 -6.63
#